data_e71483b0d4f037180b4c5ab4e9ca73cb
#
_entry.id   e71483b0d4f037180b4c5ab4e9ca73cb
#
_cell.length_a   1.000
_cell.length_b   1.000
_cell.length_c   1.000
_cell.angle_alpha   90.00
_cell.angle_beta   90.00
_cell.angle_gamma   90.00
#
_symmetry.space_group_name_H-M   'P 1'
#
loop_
_entity.id
_entity.type
_entity.pdbx_description
1 polymer ?
#
loop_
_entity_poly.entity_id
_entity_poly.type
_entity_poly.pdbx_seq_one_letter_code
_entity_poly.pdbx_strand_id
1 'polypeptide(L)'
;MKKILVIHNKYRETGGEDIAVSNEIKLLEQKFKVKVLYFDNNISNLFLQSFYFATNRNKKSINLLKQLIDDFNPDIVYVHNTWFKASLGIFELLKNKNIKVILKLHNFRYFCTKSYFSKNHVLVDNVCEACGYKGSKRILNKYFNNSIAKSLLISRYGVKYFQI
;
A
#
# COMPACT_ATOMS: atom_id res chain seq x y z
N MET A 1 -19.57 -10.84 -18.19
CA MET A 1 -18.11 -10.88 -17.93
C MET A 1 -17.88 -10.15 -16.61
N LYS A 2 -17.15 -10.76 -15.65
CA LYS A 2 -16.86 -10.11 -14.37
C LYS A 2 -16.00 -8.86 -14.55
N LYS A 3 -16.22 -7.87 -13.70
CA LYS A 3 -15.53 -6.58 -13.72
C LYS A 3 -14.51 -6.52 -12.59
N ILE A 4 -13.27 -6.23 -12.92
CA ILE A 4 -12.19 -6.10 -11.95
C ILE A 4 -11.67 -4.66 -11.98
N LEU A 5 -11.65 -4.00 -10.83
CA LEU A 5 -10.98 -2.72 -10.65
C LEU A 5 -9.61 -2.97 -10.01
N VAL A 6 -8.55 -2.64 -10.74
CA VAL A 6 -7.17 -2.72 -10.23
C VAL A 6 -6.78 -1.38 -9.64
N ILE A 7 -6.22 -1.40 -8.43
CA ILE A 7 -5.69 -0.20 -7.77
C ILE A 7 -4.20 -0.37 -7.57
N HIS A 8 -3.43 0.60 -8.06
CA HIS A 8 -1.98 0.60 -7.88
C HIS A 8 -1.45 2.01 -7.66
N ASN A 9 -0.58 2.17 -6.68
CA ASN A 9 0.13 3.41 -6.43
C ASN A 9 1.54 3.29 -7.00
N LYS A 10 1.78 3.96 -8.13
CA LYS A 10 3.06 3.93 -8.84
C LYS A 10 4.16 4.60 -8.04
N TYR A 11 5.36 4.09 -8.18
CA TYR A 11 6.56 4.76 -7.71
C TYR A 11 6.93 5.94 -8.64
N ARG A 12 7.83 6.80 -8.19
CA ARG A 12 8.35 7.91 -9.03
C ARG A 12 9.13 7.39 -10.23
N GLU A 13 9.88 6.31 -10.02
CA GLU A 13 10.63 5.61 -11.05
C GLU A 13 9.99 4.24 -11.24
N THR A 14 9.81 3.83 -12.49
CA THR A 14 9.22 2.53 -12.82
C THR A 14 10.09 1.41 -12.27
N GLY A 15 9.53 0.62 -11.38
CA GLY A 15 10.23 -0.51 -10.76
C GLY A 15 9.65 -1.86 -11.18
N GLY A 16 10.24 -2.94 -10.66
CA GLY A 16 9.77 -4.31 -10.93
C GLY A 16 8.31 -4.54 -10.53
N GLU A 17 7.82 -3.83 -9.49
CA GLU A 17 6.43 -3.87 -9.06
C GLU A 17 5.50 -3.30 -10.14
N ASP A 18 5.83 -2.15 -10.75
CA ASP A 18 5.03 -1.53 -11.80
C ASP A 18 4.95 -2.43 -13.05
N ILE A 19 6.07 -3.09 -13.40
CA ILE A 19 6.13 -4.05 -14.51
C ILE A 19 5.25 -5.27 -14.22
N ALA A 20 5.34 -5.84 -13.01
CA ALA A 20 4.53 -6.98 -12.60
C ALA A 20 3.03 -6.64 -12.68
N VAL A 21 2.63 -5.48 -12.16
CA VAL A 21 1.23 -5.00 -12.23
C VAL A 21 0.77 -4.87 -13.68
N SER A 22 1.59 -4.27 -14.56
CA SER A 22 1.25 -4.13 -15.97
C SER A 22 1.02 -5.48 -16.66
N ASN A 23 1.86 -6.47 -16.37
CA ASN A 23 1.73 -7.81 -16.95
C ASN A 23 0.48 -8.52 -16.42
N GLU A 24 0.16 -8.39 -15.14
CA GLU A 24 -1.05 -8.96 -14.56
C GLU A 24 -2.32 -8.33 -15.13
N ILE A 25 -2.33 -7.02 -15.35
CA ILE A 25 -3.46 -6.34 -16.00
C ILE A 25 -3.72 -6.95 -17.39
N LYS A 26 -2.68 -7.12 -18.21
CA LYS A 26 -2.79 -7.73 -19.54
C LYS A 26 -3.36 -9.15 -19.49
N LEU A 27 -3.00 -9.95 -18.49
CA LEU A 27 -3.55 -11.28 -18.29
C LEU A 27 -5.01 -11.26 -17.85
N LEU A 28 -5.37 -10.35 -16.96
CA LEU A 28 -6.75 -10.19 -16.51
C LEU A 28 -7.69 -9.72 -17.63
N GLU A 29 -7.22 -8.82 -18.49
CA GLU A 29 -7.99 -8.29 -19.62
C GLU A 29 -8.40 -9.37 -20.64
N GLN A 30 -7.69 -10.52 -20.68
CA GLN A 30 -8.05 -11.64 -21.53
C GLN A 30 -9.39 -12.31 -21.14
N LYS A 31 -9.78 -12.22 -19.85
CA LYS A 31 -10.93 -12.95 -19.30
C LYS A 31 -11.95 -12.07 -18.56
N PHE A 32 -11.57 -10.84 -18.23
CA PHE A 32 -12.36 -9.94 -17.41
C PHE A 32 -12.46 -8.55 -18.04
N LYS A 33 -13.50 -7.81 -17.68
CA LYS A 33 -13.52 -6.37 -17.95
C LYS A 33 -12.71 -5.67 -16.88
N VAL A 34 -11.56 -5.12 -17.24
CA VAL A 34 -10.63 -4.49 -16.30
C VAL A 34 -10.71 -2.97 -16.41
N LYS A 35 -10.71 -2.30 -15.28
CA LYS A 35 -10.46 -0.87 -15.17
C LYS A 35 -9.34 -0.64 -14.17
N VAL A 36 -8.47 0.33 -14.41
CA VAL A 36 -7.30 0.55 -13.56
C VAL A 36 -7.35 1.95 -12.97
N LEU A 37 -7.15 2.03 -11.67
CA LEU A 37 -6.96 3.28 -10.94
C LEU A 37 -5.50 3.39 -10.52
N TYR A 38 -4.75 4.24 -11.20
CA TYR A 38 -3.40 4.58 -10.82
C TYR A 38 -3.39 5.81 -9.90
N PHE A 39 -2.69 5.68 -8.80
CA PHE A 39 -2.19 6.82 -8.04
C PHE A 39 -0.70 6.99 -8.33
N ASP A 40 -0.22 8.21 -8.42
CA ASP A 40 1.19 8.50 -8.53
C ASP A 40 1.70 9.17 -7.25
N ASN A 41 2.98 9.03 -6.96
CA ASN A 41 3.62 9.68 -5.82
C ASN A 41 4.15 11.08 -6.19
N ASN A 42 3.59 11.71 -7.22
CA ASN A 42 3.87 13.09 -7.54
C ASN A 42 3.14 14.00 -6.55
N ILE A 43 3.88 14.53 -5.58
CA ILE A 43 3.33 15.24 -4.42
C ILE A 43 3.57 16.73 -4.60
N SER A 44 2.51 17.45 -4.86
CA SER A 44 2.54 18.91 -4.95
C SER A 44 2.66 19.60 -3.58
N ASN A 45 2.14 18.97 -2.53
CA ASN A 45 2.16 19.48 -1.15
C ASN A 45 2.53 18.35 -0.17
N LEU A 46 3.80 18.34 0.23
CA LEU A 46 4.35 17.31 1.12
C LEU A 46 3.69 17.33 2.51
N PHE A 47 3.36 18.53 3.02
CA PHE A 47 2.77 18.68 4.35
C PHE A 47 1.37 18.06 4.41
N LEU A 48 0.53 18.39 3.43
CA LEU A 48 -0.81 17.82 3.31
C LEU A 48 -0.77 16.30 3.11
N GLN A 49 0.16 15.81 2.30
CA GLN A 49 0.31 14.39 2.08
C GLN A 49 0.81 13.65 3.32
N SER A 50 1.70 14.25 4.11
CA SER A 50 2.14 13.71 5.40
C SER A 50 0.98 13.63 6.39
N PHE A 51 0.09 14.61 6.40
CA PHE A 51 -1.12 14.59 7.21
C PHE A 51 -2.06 13.46 6.77
N TYR A 52 -2.31 13.29 5.47
CA TYR A 52 -3.10 12.17 4.94
C TYR A 52 -2.49 10.82 5.29
N PHE A 53 -1.18 10.72 5.25
CA PHE A 53 -0.45 9.53 5.63
C PHE A 53 -0.58 9.24 7.13
N ALA A 54 -0.41 10.24 7.98
CA ALA A 54 -0.54 10.13 9.43
C ALA A 54 -1.98 9.74 9.86
N THR A 55 -2.98 10.28 9.18
CA THR A 55 -4.40 9.96 9.42
C THR A 55 -4.86 8.70 8.71
N ASN A 56 -4.06 8.16 7.79
CA ASN A 56 -4.41 7.06 6.87
C ASN A 56 -5.67 7.34 6.02
N ARG A 57 -6.02 8.60 5.81
CA ARG A 57 -7.19 9.03 5.04
C ARG A 57 -6.83 10.13 4.06
N ASN A 58 -6.82 9.81 2.78
CA ASN A 58 -6.73 10.79 1.70
C ASN A 58 -8.11 10.98 1.08
N LYS A 59 -8.80 12.05 1.44
CA LYS A 59 -10.15 12.35 0.94
C LYS A 59 -10.22 12.40 -0.58
N LYS A 60 -9.20 12.95 -1.26
CA LYS A 60 -9.16 13.02 -2.73
C LYS A 60 -9.11 11.64 -3.35
N SER A 61 -8.25 10.75 -2.83
CA SER A 61 -8.14 9.37 -3.31
C SER A 61 -9.41 8.57 -3.05
N ILE A 62 -10.02 8.76 -1.89
CA ILE A 62 -11.29 8.09 -1.51
C ILE A 62 -12.42 8.54 -2.44
N ASN A 63 -12.55 9.85 -2.70
CA ASN A 63 -13.60 10.36 -3.59
C ASN A 63 -13.43 9.90 -5.03
N LEU A 64 -12.20 9.90 -5.54
CA LEU A 64 -11.90 9.39 -6.87
C LEU A 64 -12.25 7.90 -7.00
N LEU A 65 -11.87 7.11 -6.00
CA LEU A 65 -12.23 5.68 -5.96
C LEU A 65 -13.74 5.49 -5.89
N LYS A 66 -14.44 6.30 -5.07
CA LYS A 66 -15.90 6.24 -4.95
C LYS A 66 -16.58 6.47 -6.29
N GLN A 67 -16.23 7.54 -7.00
CA GLN A 67 -16.76 7.84 -8.33
C GLN A 67 -16.52 6.68 -9.30
N LEU A 68 -15.30 6.15 -9.31
CA LEU A 68 -14.94 5.06 -10.19
C LEU A 68 -15.71 3.76 -9.89
N ILE A 69 -15.97 3.48 -8.62
CA ILE A 69 -16.80 2.33 -8.20
C ILE A 69 -18.25 2.54 -8.67
N ASP A 70 -18.80 3.73 -8.47
CA ASP A 70 -20.20 4.03 -8.82
C ASP A 70 -20.39 3.93 -10.35
N ASP A 71 -19.43 4.39 -11.16
CA ASP A 71 -19.47 4.32 -12.63
C ASP A 71 -19.19 2.92 -13.19
N PHE A 72 -18.26 2.20 -12.62
CA PHE A 72 -17.79 0.93 -13.17
C PHE A 72 -18.52 -0.28 -12.58
N ASN A 73 -18.98 -0.18 -11.34
CA ASN A 73 -19.61 -1.24 -10.56
C ASN A 73 -18.80 -2.55 -10.58
N PRO A 74 -17.61 -2.58 -9.98
CA PRO A 74 -16.72 -3.74 -10.00
C PRO A 74 -17.25 -4.89 -9.12
N ASP A 75 -17.09 -6.14 -9.59
CA ASP A 75 -17.33 -7.33 -8.79
C ASP A 75 -16.20 -7.58 -7.77
N ILE A 76 -14.99 -7.20 -8.15
CA ILE A 76 -13.76 -7.40 -7.36
C ILE A 76 -12.88 -6.17 -7.50
N VAL A 77 -12.26 -5.75 -6.40
CA VAL A 77 -11.18 -4.77 -6.40
C VAL A 77 -9.88 -5.47 -6.07
N TYR A 78 -8.90 -5.35 -6.97
CA TYR A 78 -7.57 -5.94 -6.83
C TYR A 78 -6.56 -4.84 -6.50
N VAL A 79 -6.03 -4.87 -5.28
CA VAL A 79 -5.15 -3.82 -4.75
C VAL A 79 -3.72 -4.33 -4.70
N HIS A 80 -2.80 -3.63 -5.37
CA HIS A 80 -1.37 -3.94 -5.36
C HIS A 80 -0.60 -3.12 -4.35
N ASN A 81 -0.73 -1.79 -4.43
CA ASN A 81 0.03 -0.88 -3.59
C ASN A 81 -0.82 0.32 -3.20
N THR A 82 -0.79 0.66 -1.93
CA THR A 82 -1.49 1.84 -1.39
C THR A 82 -0.55 2.93 -0.89
N TRP A 83 0.74 2.66 -0.96
CA TRP A 83 1.78 3.55 -0.52
C TRP A 83 2.02 4.63 -1.56
N PHE A 84 1.82 5.80 -1.33
CA PHE A 84 1.70 6.74 -0.25
C PHE A 84 0.38 7.50 -0.38
N LYS A 85 -0.09 7.74 -1.64
CA LYS A 85 -1.18 8.63 -2.01
C LYS A 85 -2.57 7.96 -1.92
N ALA A 86 -2.67 6.67 -2.29
CA ALA A 86 -3.94 5.94 -2.20
C ALA A 86 -4.50 5.92 -0.78
N SER A 87 -3.64 5.75 0.21
CA SER A 87 -3.93 5.61 1.65
C SER A 87 -4.77 4.37 2.02
N LEU A 88 -4.76 4.01 3.31
CA LEU A 88 -5.54 2.87 3.80
C LEU A 88 -7.05 3.14 3.88
N GLY A 89 -7.46 4.40 3.82
CA GLY A 89 -8.87 4.78 3.83
C GLY A 89 -9.69 4.21 2.66
N ILE A 90 -9.03 3.77 1.58
CA ILE A 90 -9.72 3.10 0.47
C ILE A 90 -10.36 1.78 0.90
N PHE A 91 -9.76 1.04 1.83
CA PHE A 91 -10.29 -0.25 2.31
C PHE A 91 -11.56 -0.06 3.14
N GLU A 92 -11.63 1.01 3.93
CA GLU A 92 -12.85 1.37 4.67
C GLU A 92 -14.01 1.65 3.69
N LEU A 93 -13.76 2.37 2.61
CA LEU A 93 -14.75 2.61 1.56
C LEU A 93 -15.21 1.29 0.91
N LEU A 94 -14.27 0.42 0.55
CA LEU A 94 -14.57 -0.87 -0.09
C LEU A 94 -15.38 -1.79 0.82
N LYS A 95 -15.04 -1.83 2.10
CA LYS A 95 -15.77 -2.58 3.12
C LYS A 95 -17.22 -2.05 3.26
N ASN A 96 -17.40 -0.72 3.36
CA ASN A 96 -18.72 -0.11 3.48
C ASN A 96 -19.61 -0.34 2.24
N LYS A 97 -18.98 -0.54 1.08
CA LYS A 97 -19.68 -0.91 -0.16
C LYS A 97 -19.84 -2.42 -0.36
N ASN A 98 -19.38 -3.23 0.60
CA ASN A 98 -19.41 -4.70 0.55
C ASN A 98 -18.80 -5.29 -0.73
N ILE A 99 -17.71 -4.70 -1.21
CA ILE A 99 -17.00 -5.14 -2.41
C ILE A 99 -15.88 -6.12 -2.02
N LYS A 100 -15.76 -7.23 -2.75
CA LYS A 100 -14.68 -8.19 -2.55
C LYS A 100 -13.33 -7.57 -2.89
N VAL A 101 -12.36 -7.72 -1.98
CA VAL A 101 -11.01 -7.18 -2.15
C VAL A 101 -9.99 -8.30 -2.19
N ILE A 102 -9.11 -8.25 -3.17
CA ILE A 102 -7.89 -9.05 -3.21
C ILE A 102 -6.72 -8.10 -3.00
N LEU A 103 -5.90 -8.36 -1.99
CA LEU A 103 -4.71 -7.56 -1.71
C LEU A 103 -3.47 -8.38 -2.04
N LYS A 104 -2.66 -7.88 -2.97
CA LYS A 104 -1.36 -8.47 -3.30
C LYS A 104 -0.24 -7.78 -2.53
N LEU A 105 0.54 -8.57 -1.80
CA LEU A 105 1.71 -8.09 -1.09
C LEU A 105 2.94 -8.18 -2.00
N HIS A 106 3.58 -7.05 -2.26
CA HIS A 106 4.81 -6.99 -3.05
C HIS A 106 6.07 -6.90 -2.19
N ASN A 107 5.92 -6.53 -0.92
CA ASN A 107 7.03 -6.39 0.01
C ASN A 107 6.57 -6.50 1.46
N PHE A 108 7.52 -6.72 2.36
CA PHE A 108 7.29 -6.83 3.81
C PHE A 108 7.63 -5.55 4.57
N ARG A 109 7.59 -4.41 3.91
CA ARG A 109 7.97 -3.08 4.44
C ARG A 109 7.37 -2.77 5.81
N TYR A 110 6.13 -3.19 6.04
CA TYR A 110 5.43 -2.90 7.29
C TYR A 110 5.82 -3.84 8.43
N PHE A 111 6.35 -5.00 8.11
CA PHE A 111 6.95 -5.92 9.07
C PHE A 111 8.38 -5.51 9.38
N CYS A 112 9.18 -5.38 8.34
CA CYS A 112 10.58 -5.07 8.44
C CYS A 112 11.05 -4.23 7.26
N THR A 113 11.62 -3.08 7.57
CA THR A 113 12.17 -2.17 6.56
C THR A 113 13.49 -2.67 5.96
N LYS A 114 14.15 -3.63 6.64
CA LYS A 114 15.38 -4.29 6.18
C LYS A 114 15.16 -5.64 5.51
N SER A 115 13.96 -6.21 5.54
CA SER A 115 13.66 -7.53 4.95
C SER A 115 13.99 -7.61 3.47
N TYR A 116 13.96 -6.47 2.80
CA TYR A 116 14.28 -6.30 1.41
C TYR A 116 15.74 -6.68 1.07
N PHE A 117 16.68 -6.50 2.01
CA PHE A 117 18.11 -6.72 1.77
C PHE A 117 18.67 -7.96 2.45
N SER A 118 17.91 -8.64 3.30
CA SER A 118 18.56 -9.62 4.16
C SER A 118 18.19 -11.06 3.83
N LYS A 119 19.07 -11.71 3.08
CA LYS A 119 19.24 -13.16 3.17
C LYS A 119 19.33 -13.62 4.64
N ASN A 120 19.81 -12.76 5.53
CA ASN A 120 20.03 -13.02 6.95
C ASN A 120 18.79 -12.83 7.83
N HIS A 121 17.71 -12.27 7.32
CA HIS A 121 16.52 -11.99 8.12
C HIS A 121 15.72 -13.23 8.49
N VAL A 122 15.73 -14.25 7.64
CA VAL A 122 14.98 -15.49 7.79
C VAL A 122 15.89 -16.68 8.19
N LEU A 123 17.20 -16.55 8.00
CA LEU A 123 18.12 -17.68 8.06
C LEU A 123 19.14 -17.64 9.20
N VAL A 124 19.14 -16.60 10.05
CA VAL A 124 20.16 -16.44 11.09
C VAL A 124 19.52 -16.06 12.41
N ASP A 125 19.98 -16.66 13.50
CA ASP A 125 19.58 -16.40 14.90
C ASP A 125 19.89 -14.98 15.40
N ASN A 126 20.30 -14.09 14.54
CA ASN A 126 20.61 -12.71 14.87
C ASN A 126 19.34 -11.84 14.87
N VAL A 127 19.15 -11.12 15.95
CA VAL A 127 18.07 -10.15 16.11
C VAL A 127 18.20 -9.04 15.05
N CYS A 128 17.21 -8.95 14.16
CA CYS A 128 17.20 -7.88 13.17
C CYS A 128 17.06 -6.51 13.85
N GLU A 129 17.97 -5.60 13.57
CA GLU A 129 17.97 -4.23 14.12
C GLU A 129 16.69 -3.45 13.82
N ALA A 130 15.95 -3.81 12.78
CA ALA A 130 14.71 -3.14 12.41
C ALA A 130 13.47 -3.78 13.06
N CYS A 131 13.29 -5.09 12.94
CA CYS A 131 12.09 -5.77 13.41
C CYS A 131 12.32 -6.66 14.64
N GLY A 132 13.55 -6.95 15.00
CA GLY A 132 13.90 -7.76 16.18
C GLY A 132 13.53 -7.10 17.50
N TYR A 133 13.34 -5.79 17.50
CA TYR A 133 12.83 -5.07 18.67
C TYR A 133 11.33 -4.84 18.55
N LYS A 134 10.59 -5.18 19.62
CA LYS A 134 9.13 -4.97 19.69
C LYS A 134 8.80 -3.58 20.25
N GLY A 135 7.65 -3.05 19.84
CA GLY A 135 7.08 -1.83 20.40
C GLY A 135 7.93 -0.57 20.19
N SER A 136 8.08 0.23 21.27
CA SER A 136 8.78 1.52 21.22
C SER A 136 10.28 1.42 20.92
N LYS A 137 10.94 0.34 21.35
CA LYS A 137 12.38 0.14 21.08
C LYS A 137 12.71 0.21 19.58
N ARG A 138 11.85 -0.36 18.73
CA ARG A 138 11.99 -0.31 17.26
C ARG A 138 11.96 1.12 16.76
N ILE A 139 11.08 1.96 17.29
CA ILE A 139 10.93 3.35 16.89
C ILE A 139 12.14 4.17 17.34
N LEU A 140 12.59 3.97 18.58
CA LEU A 140 13.77 4.65 19.13
C LEU A 140 15.05 4.29 18.37
N ASN A 141 15.17 3.06 17.88
CA ASN A 141 16.27 2.63 17.03
C ASN A 141 16.19 3.17 15.60
N LYS A 142 15.26 4.07 15.31
CA LYS A 142 15.14 4.76 14.01
C LYS A 142 15.12 3.78 12.82
N TYR A 143 14.39 2.64 12.97
CA TYR A 143 14.42 1.52 12.04
C TYR A 143 14.03 1.88 10.60
N PHE A 144 13.39 3.02 10.39
CA PHE A 144 13.02 3.51 9.06
C PHE A 144 13.71 4.84 8.74
N ASN A 145 14.58 4.82 7.72
CA ASN A 145 15.32 5.98 7.23
C ASN A 145 16.07 6.77 8.32
N ASN A 146 16.57 6.10 9.34
CA ASN A 146 17.29 6.71 10.47
C ASN A 146 16.54 7.88 11.14
N SER A 147 15.21 7.82 11.19
CA SER A 147 14.36 8.89 11.71
C SER A 147 13.31 8.34 12.67
N ILE A 148 13.24 8.89 13.89
CA ILE A 148 12.21 8.53 14.88
C ILE A 148 10.80 8.86 14.34
N ALA A 149 10.62 10.06 13.78
CA ALA A 149 9.32 10.49 13.25
C ALA A 149 8.85 9.60 12.10
N LYS A 150 9.73 9.30 11.14
CA LYS A 150 9.42 8.37 10.03
C LYS A 150 9.15 6.95 10.54
N SER A 151 9.93 6.49 11.53
CA SER A 151 9.74 5.17 12.14
C SER A 151 8.40 5.06 12.87
N LEU A 152 7.97 6.11 13.56
CA LEU A 152 6.65 6.17 14.19
C LEU A 152 5.53 6.13 13.13
N LEU A 153 5.65 6.92 12.08
CA LEU A 153 4.64 6.96 11.01
C LEU A 153 4.48 5.61 10.31
N ILE A 154 5.58 4.97 9.92
CA ILE A 154 5.50 3.66 9.24
C ILE A 154 4.99 2.56 10.18
N SER A 155 5.36 2.62 11.46
CA SER A 155 4.86 1.69 12.45
C SER A 155 3.33 1.79 12.63
N ARG A 156 2.81 3.01 12.72
CA ARG A 156 1.35 3.25 12.80
C ARG A 156 0.62 2.81 11.54
N TYR A 157 1.19 3.10 10.38
CA TYR A 157 0.64 2.65 9.11
C TYR A 157 0.60 1.12 9.03
N GLY A 158 1.69 0.44 9.42
CA GLY A 158 1.77 -1.01 9.44
C GLY A 158 0.74 -1.67 10.36
N VAL A 159 0.54 -1.14 11.58
CA VAL A 159 -0.49 -1.65 12.49
C VAL A 159 -1.88 -1.60 11.85
N LYS A 160 -2.24 -0.48 11.22
CA LYS A 160 -3.53 -0.37 10.52
C LYS A 160 -3.61 -1.26 9.29
N TYR A 161 -2.53 -1.40 8.55
CA TYR A 161 -2.47 -2.24 7.35
C TYR A 161 -2.79 -3.71 7.65
N PHE A 162 -2.36 -4.22 8.81
CA PHE A 162 -2.64 -5.61 9.23
C PHE A 162 -3.99 -5.80 9.92
N GLN A 163 -4.77 -4.73 10.09
CA GLN A 163 -6.13 -4.77 10.63
C GLN A 163 -7.22 -4.71 9.55
N ILE A 164 -6.81 -4.58 8.30
CA ILE A 164 -7.69 -4.57 7.13
C ILE A 164 -8.12 -5.98 6.77
#